data_d8e1df5f8f5c679a880325ae99ea84f1
#
_entry.id   d8e1df5f8f5c679a880325ae99ea84f1
#
_cell.length_a   1.000
_cell.length_b   1.000
_cell.length_c   1.000
_cell.angle_alpha   90.00
_cell.angle_beta   90.00
_cell.angle_gamma   90.00
#
_symmetry.space_group_name_H-M   'P 1'
#
loop_
_entity.id
_entity.type
_entity.pdbx_description
1 polymer ?
#
loop_
_entity_poly.entity_id
_entity_poly.type
_entity_poly.pdbx_seq_one_letter_code
_entity_poly.pdbx_strand_id
1 'polypeptide(L)'
;KIIWIVHKVKGRNESMAKKIFIGFVALVLVAFVLLFQFGGRAAEELTKKLLEEQTALQGTLKAETIQANWSGDVVFKNVVWAGPDGKTLAEIPAATVSVNLFDALLKGGTGASVGDVVIEKPRFFVAYTKKDGLNLVNYINFQVEEPHPDNALLTVKKASAATQFRGLMEIKDAKVNLLLEGKPLDFDKVQFQGNFKQYPKIKYGLRVKDGKSDIIADIQNDAGTTAVVAEVKKMPLQNILNVLPQAADVVLTEGNLPDVKIRADKADGKWTLNIDGTIDGLKGSLINYPVTKGNGKFSADTEALKFAGLNLEVAGQTVILEGNVYYAEKPGAKQTYALTVNAPSFAIEALSPGLGLKDAVTALGKVKGTIDKPEAEGTFGLDKLAYDPLYITALSGKFLYKDGKLNIGDAIGNVYAGQVNVNGQVDTRTKDFKLEIQGIDLDSSVVTETQVDGPLSFKMLAIGTADAGSATGAGSFRIGEGKYMMLPFRSIKGSITRQQGKFAFSNIRIATAVGSFDTNIIVKENG
;
A
#
# COMPACT_ATOMS: atom_id res chain seq x y z
N LYS A 1 6.91 -6.08 -5.51
CA LYS A 1 6.17 -6.75 -6.60
C LYS A 1 5.85 -5.81 -7.77
N ILE A 2 5.55 -4.53 -7.53
CA ILE A 2 5.46 -3.50 -8.60
C ILE A 2 6.80 -3.43 -9.35
N ILE A 3 7.92 -3.45 -8.65
CA ILE A 3 9.28 -3.51 -9.21
C ILE A 3 9.51 -4.81 -9.99
N TRP A 4 8.92 -5.92 -9.57
CA TRP A 4 9.04 -7.21 -10.28
C TRP A 4 8.24 -7.23 -11.58
N ILE A 5 7.08 -6.55 -11.64
CA ILE A 5 6.32 -6.31 -12.88
C ILE A 5 7.19 -5.52 -13.86
N VAL A 6 7.85 -4.46 -13.39
CA VAL A 6 8.80 -3.65 -14.18
C VAL A 6 10.04 -4.47 -14.60
N HIS A 7 10.52 -5.39 -13.75
CA HIS A 7 11.72 -6.20 -14.04
C HIS A 7 11.49 -7.32 -15.06
N LYS A 8 10.32 -7.96 -15.07
CA LYS A 8 10.01 -9.04 -16.04
C LYS A 8 9.72 -8.50 -17.45
N VAL A 9 9.38 -7.23 -17.55
CA VAL A 9 9.26 -6.48 -18.80
C VAL A 9 10.64 -6.08 -19.36
N LYS A 10 11.71 -6.33 -18.64
CA LYS A 10 13.08 -5.82 -18.74
C LYS A 10 13.89 -6.19 -20.01
N GLY A 11 13.43 -6.96 -20.93
CA GLY A 11 14.27 -7.33 -22.08
C GLY A 11 13.56 -7.33 -23.43
N ARG A 12 12.24 -7.21 -23.44
CA ARG A 12 11.45 -7.41 -24.66
C ARG A 12 10.82 -6.15 -25.27
N ASN A 13 10.64 -5.08 -24.49
CA ASN A 13 9.71 -3.99 -24.86
C ASN A 13 10.23 -2.96 -25.86
N GLU A 14 11.52 -2.68 -25.95
CA GLU A 14 12.03 -1.68 -26.90
C GLU A 14 11.97 -2.15 -28.36
N SER A 15 12.08 -3.44 -28.57
CA SER A 15 11.95 -4.06 -29.89
C SER A 15 10.48 -4.32 -30.28
N MET A 16 9.57 -4.31 -29.31
CA MET A 16 8.21 -4.79 -29.40
C MET A 16 7.26 -3.89 -30.19
N ALA A 17 7.05 -2.66 -29.73
CA ALA A 17 6.20 -1.69 -30.42
C ALA A 17 6.67 -1.43 -31.85
N LYS A 18 7.99 -1.54 -32.07
CA LYS A 18 8.67 -1.37 -33.31
C LYS A 18 8.31 -2.43 -34.37
N LYS A 19 8.27 -3.71 -33.97
CA LYS A 19 8.01 -4.83 -34.89
C LYS A 19 6.54 -5.00 -35.25
N ILE A 20 5.62 -4.75 -34.30
CA ILE A 20 4.17 -4.73 -34.55
C ILE A 20 3.84 -3.70 -35.61
N PHE A 21 4.42 -2.53 -35.44
CA PHE A 21 4.19 -1.41 -36.31
C PHE A 21 4.75 -1.67 -37.71
N ILE A 22 5.95 -2.27 -37.87
CA ILE A 22 6.56 -2.61 -39.15
C ILE A 22 5.69 -3.62 -39.92
N GLY A 23 5.17 -4.67 -39.27
CA GLY A 23 4.29 -5.65 -39.90
C GLY A 23 2.98 -5.02 -40.37
N PHE A 24 2.36 -4.18 -39.57
CA PHE A 24 1.15 -3.45 -39.92
C PHE A 24 1.40 -2.45 -41.07
N VAL A 25 2.51 -1.71 -41.00
CA VAL A 25 2.92 -0.76 -42.04
C VAL A 25 3.20 -1.45 -43.39
N ALA A 26 3.90 -2.58 -43.39
CA ALA A 26 4.15 -3.36 -44.60
C ALA A 26 2.83 -3.84 -45.23
N LEU A 27 1.90 -4.31 -44.40
CA LEU A 27 0.58 -4.74 -44.85
C LEU A 27 -0.24 -3.60 -45.45
N VAL A 28 -0.23 -2.43 -44.83
CA VAL A 28 -0.92 -1.22 -45.33
C VAL A 28 -0.33 -0.75 -46.66
N LEU A 29 0.99 -0.81 -46.79
CA LEU A 29 1.67 -0.45 -48.04
C LEU A 29 1.33 -1.41 -49.18
N VAL A 30 1.34 -2.71 -48.92
CA VAL A 30 0.90 -3.72 -49.88
C VAL A 30 -0.56 -3.52 -50.28
N ALA A 31 -1.42 -3.31 -49.29
CA ALA A 31 -2.84 -2.99 -49.48
C ALA A 31 -3.01 -1.76 -50.39
N PHE A 32 -2.26 -0.72 -50.08
CA PHE A 32 -2.29 0.52 -50.85
C PHE A 32 -1.83 0.34 -52.33
N VAL A 33 -0.70 -0.33 -52.54
CA VAL A 33 -0.17 -0.58 -53.91
C VAL A 33 -1.18 -1.40 -54.73
N LEU A 34 -1.79 -2.41 -54.13
CA LEU A 34 -2.79 -3.24 -54.81
C LEU A 34 -4.08 -2.47 -55.12
N LEU A 35 -4.59 -1.67 -54.18
CA LEU A 35 -5.78 -0.85 -54.38
C LEU A 35 -5.54 0.26 -55.42
N PHE A 36 -4.33 0.80 -55.48
CA PHE A 36 -3.96 1.85 -56.42
C PHE A 36 -3.70 1.33 -57.85
N GLN A 37 -2.97 0.19 -57.98
CA GLN A 37 -2.66 -0.38 -59.30
C GLN A 37 -3.83 -1.09 -59.97
N PHE A 38 -4.68 -1.77 -59.23
CA PHE A 38 -5.71 -2.65 -59.79
C PHE A 38 -7.12 -2.10 -59.65
N GLY A 39 -7.37 -1.09 -58.80
CA GLY A 39 -8.65 -0.41 -58.59
C GLY A 39 -9.88 -1.32 -58.53
N GLY A 40 -10.83 -1.05 -57.61
CA GLY A 40 -12.10 -1.74 -57.56
C GLY A 40 -12.15 -2.98 -56.63
N ARG A 41 -13.25 -3.75 -56.73
CA ARG A 41 -13.58 -4.86 -55.83
C ARG A 41 -12.52 -5.97 -55.74
N ALA A 42 -11.83 -6.28 -56.84
CA ALA A 42 -10.82 -7.33 -56.86
C ALA A 42 -9.58 -6.95 -56.02
N ALA A 43 -9.18 -5.69 -56.01
CA ALA A 43 -8.07 -5.20 -55.19
C ALA A 43 -8.47 -5.17 -53.69
N GLU A 44 -9.70 -4.82 -53.38
CA GLU A 44 -10.23 -4.87 -52.02
C GLU A 44 -10.22 -6.29 -51.47
N GLU A 45 -10.70 -7.29 -52.24
CA GLU A 45 -10.70 -8.68 -51.82
C GLU A 45 -9.29 -9.27 -51.67
N LEU A 46 -8.36 -8.93 -52.55
CA LEU A 46 -6.97 -9.34 -52.41
C LEU A 46 -6.33 -8.76 -51.15
N THR A 47 -6.62 -7.49 -50.87
CA THR A 47 -6.10 -6.81 -49.67
C THR A 47 -6.70 -7.42 -48.40
N LYS A 48 -7.99 -7.78 -48.40
CA LYS A 48 -8.62 -8.50 -47.29
C LYS A 48 -7.96 -9.86 -47.04
N LYS A 49 -7.67 -10.61 -48.10
CA LYS A 49 -6.95 -11.87 -48.02
C LYS A 49 -5.54 -11.72 -47.45
N LEU A 50 -4.79 -10.71 -47.89
CA LEU A 50 -3.48 -10.40 -47.32
C LEU A 50 -3.55 -9.96 -45.85
N LEU A 51 -4.60 -9.28 -45.44
CA LEU A 51 -4.86 -8.94 -44.03
C LEU A 51 -5.12 -10.19 -43.20
N GLU A 52 -5.85 -11.16 -43.71
CA GLU A 52 -6.12 -12.44 -43.05
C GLU A 52 -4.88 -13.35 -42.97
N GLU A 53 -4.02 -13.33 -43.99
CA GLU A 53 -2.78 -14.13 -44.11
C GLU A 53 -1.57 -13.49 -43.39
N GLN A 54 -1.73 -12.31 -42.81
CA GLN A 54 -0.64 -11.63 -42.10
C GLN A 54 -0.13 -12.46 -40.92
N THR A 55 1.17 -12.40 -40.63
CA THR A 55 1.85 -13.17 -39.59
C THR A 55 2.33 -12.32 -38.40
N ALA A 56 2.18 -10.99 -38.49
CA ALA A 56 2.65 -10.07 -37.43
C ALA A 56 1.81 -10.17 -36.16
N LEU A 57 0.52 -10.48 -36.27
CA LEU A 57 -0.41 -10.68 -35.18
C LEU A 57 -0.89 -12.15 -35.21
N GLN A 58 -0.89 -12.79 -34.05
CA GLN A 58 -1.48 -14.12 -33.90
C GLN A 58 -3.01 -14.05 -33.96
N GLY A 59 -3.63 -15.07 -34.52
CA GLY A 59 -5.08 -15.12 -34.70
C GLY A 59 -5.52 -14.58 -36.06
N THR A 60 -6.73 -14.05 -36.13
CA THR A 60 -7.32 -13.56 -37.38
C THR A 60 -7.58 -12.07 -37.33
N LEU A 61 -7.21 -11.38 -38.41
CA LEU A 61 -7.49 -9.95 -38.59
C LEU A 61 -8.36 -9.79 -39.83
N LYS A 62 -9.58 -9.28 -39.66
CA LYS A 62 -10.55 -9.11 -40.77
C LYS A 62 -11.00 -7.68 -40.87
N ALA A 63 -11.20 -7.18 -42.07
CA ALA A 63 -11.80 -5.88 -42.35
C ALA A 63 -13.02 -6.08 -43.25
N GLU A 64 -14.13 -5.42 -42.93
CA GLU A 64 -15.30 -5.45 -43.80
C GLU A 64 -15.06 -4.71 -45.10
N THR A 65 -14.50 -3.51 -45.02
CA THR A 65 -14.21 -2.65 -46.18
C THR A 65 -12.81 -2.04 -46.11
N ILE A 66 -12.11 -2.00 -47.24
CA ILE A 66 -10.84 -1.33 -47.36
C ILE A 66 -10.89 -0.42 -48.59
N GLN A 67 -10.68 0.87 -48.44
CA GLN A 67 -10.77 1.87 -49.49
C GLN A 67 -9.50 2.75 -49.52
N ALA A 68 -9.00 3.04 -50.71
CA ALA A 68 -7.94 4.03 -50.87
C ALA A 68 -8.50 5.24 -51.61
N ASN A 69 -8.07 6.44 -51.21
CA ASN A 69 -8.43 7.69 -51.88
C ASN A 69 -7.23 8.26 -52.67
N TRP A 70 -7.50 9.24 -53.52
CA TRP A 70 -6.47 9.89 -54.32
C TRP A 70 -5.49 10.76 -53.50
N SER A 71 -5.83 11.10 -52.25
CA SER A 71 -4.93 11.82 -51.32
C SER A 71 -3.84 10.92 -50.74
N GLY A 72 -3.95 9.60 -50.96
CA GLY A 72 -3.02 8.63 -50.40
C GLY A 72 -3.46 8.03 -49.07
N ASP A 73 -4.73 8.23 -48.64
CA ASP A 73 -5.21 7.62 -47.44
C ASP A 73 -5.85 6.26 -47.72
N VAL A 74 -5.57 5.28 -46.91
CA VAL A 74 -6.23 3.98 -46.86
C VAL A 74 -7.13 3.91 -45.64
N VAL A 75 -8.42 3.70 -45.87
CA VAL A 75 -9.44 3.64 -44.84
C VAL A 75 -9.89 2.19 -44.66
N PHE A 76 -9.75 1.65 -43.48
CA PHE A 76 -10.25 0.36 -43.05
C PHE A 76 -11.50 0.56 -42.21
N LYS A 77 -12.57 -0.19 -42.51
CA LYS A 77 -13.81 -0.13 -41.72
C LYS A 77 -14.14 -1.48 -41.12
N ASN A 78 -14.66 -1.44 -39.92
CA ASN A 78 -15.10 -2.59 -39.14
C ASN A 78 -14.03 -3.70 -39.08
N VAL A 79 -12.83 -3.31 -38.61
CA VAL A 79 -11.71 -4.24 -38.44
C VAL A 79 -11.91 -4.99 -37.12
N VAL A 80 -11.82 -6.32 -37.17
CA VAL A 80 -11.90 -7.20 -36.01
C VAL A 80 -10.62 -8.01 -35.92
N TRP A 81 -9.96 -7.92 -34.76
CA TRP A 81 -8.85 -8.80 -34.41
C TRP A 81 -9.30 -9.81 -33.36
N ALA A 82 -9.25 -11.09 -33.73
CA ALA A 82 -9.51 -12.20 -32.83
C ALA A 82 -8.22 -12.99 -32.58
N GLY A 83 -7.99 -13.36 -31.34
CA GLY A 83 -6.82 -14.16 -30.95
C GLY A 83 -6.89 -15.60 -31.47
N PRO A 84 -5.83 -16.41 -31.25
CA PRO A 84 -5.80 -17.82 -31.65
C PRO A 84 -6.88 -18.67 -30.98
N ASP A 85 -7.38 -18.22 -29.83
CA ASP A 85 -8.48 -18.85 -29.09
C ASP A 85 -9.88 -18.43 -29.58
N GLY A 86 -9.93 -17.63 -30.64
CA GLY A 86 -11.17 -17.13 -31.24
C GLY A 86 -11.80 -15.95 -30.48
N LYS A 87 -11.23 -15.52 -29.37
CA LYS A 87 -11.78 -14.37 -28.62
C LYS A 87 -11.40 -13.06 -29.28
N THR A 88 -12.35 -12.14 -29.35
CA THR A 88 -12.10 -10.79 -29.86
C THR A 88 -11.13 -10.05 -28.94
N LEU A 89 -10.07 -9.48 -29.52
CA LEU A 89 -9.06 -8.66 -28.85
C LEU A 89 -9.25 -7.17 -29.14
N ALA A 90 -9.70 -6.86 -30.37
CA ALA A 90 -10.01 -5.49 -30.75
C ALA A 90 -11.13 -5.43 -31.79
N GLU A 91 -11.99 -4.43 -31.67
CA GLU A 91 -12.99 -4.02 -32.65
C GLU A 91 -12.69 -2.57 -33.02
N ILE A 92 -12.46 -2.30 -34.31
CA ILE A 92 -12.05 -0.99 -34.80
C ILE A 92 -13.05 -0.55 -35.87
N PRO A 93 -13.98 0.37 -35.55
CA PRO A 93 -14.97 0.84 -36.50
C PRO A 93 -14.34 1.53 -37.72
N ALA A 94 -13.31 2.33 -37.50
CA ALA A 94 -12.58 3.00 -38.57
C ALA A 94 -11.10 3.18 -38.21
N ALA A 95 -10.23 2.91 -39.18
CA ALA A 95 -8.80 3.25 -39.10
C ALA A 95 -8.39 3.89 -40.43
N THR A 96 -7.74 5.03 -40.37
CA THR A 96 -7.19 5.76 -41.54
C THR A 96 -5.69 5.77 -41.42
N VAL A 97 -5.03 5.40 -42.51
CA VAL A 97 -3.58 5.41 -42.65
C VAL A 97 -3.21 6.28 -43.85
N SER A 98 -2.48 7.36 -43.62
CA SER A 98 -1.96 8.21 -44.67
C SER A 98 -0.69 7.62 -45.26
N VAL A 99 -0.61 7.56 -46.58
CA VAL A 99 0.53 7.01 -47.31
C VAL A 99 1.12 8.09 -48.24
N ASN A 100 2.41 8.32 -48.13
CA ASN A 100 3.11 9.18 -49.09
C ASN A 100 3.33 8.41 -50.41
N LEU A 101 2.44 8.68 -51.36
CA LEU A 101 2.42 8.04 -52.68
C LEU A 101 3.75 8.14 -53.43
N PHE A 102 4.37 9.30 -53.38
CA PHE A 102 5.61 9.57 -54.08
C PHE A 102 6.77 8.72 -53.56
N ASP A 103 6.86 8.64 -52.22
CA ASP A 103 7.86 7.80 -51.58
C ASP A 103 7.57 6.30 -51.72
N ALA A 104 6.30 5.92 -51.72
CA ALA A 104 5.90 4.52 -51.94
C ALA A 104 6.24 4.01 -53.34
N LEU A 105 6.01 4.83 -54.37
CA LEU A 105 6.29 4.48 -55.77
C LEU A 105 7.77 4.55 -56.12
N LEU A 106 8.50 5.58 -55.66
CA LEU A 106 9.90 5.79 -56.01
C LEU A 106 10.89 4.99 -55.17
N LYS A 107 10.58 4.69 -53.93
CA LYS A 107 11.48 4.01 -52.96
C LYS A 107 11.08 2.58 -52.67
N GLY A 108 10.11 2.02 -53.39
CA GLY A 108 9.67 0.63 -53.23
C GLY A 108 8.97 0.35 -51.90
N GLY A 109 8.22 1.30 -51.35
CA GLY A 109 7.38 1.12 -50.18
C GLY A 109 8.16 0.83 -48.89
N THR A 110 8.72 1.83 -48.29
CA THR A 110 9.38 1.72 -46.97
C THR A 110 8.45 2.19 -45.86
N GLY A 111 8.73 1.82 -44.60
CA GLY A 111 7.99 2.32 -43.46
C GLY A 111 7.95 3.86 -43.31
N ALA A 112 8.90 4.56 -43.96
CA ALA A 112 8.91 6.01 -44.09
C ALA A 112 7.83 6.54 -45.07
N SER A 113 7.26 5.70 -45.92
CA SER A 113 6.16 6.05 -46.83
C SER A 113 4.80 6.09 -46.12
N VAL A 114 4.68 5.55 -44.93
CA VAL A 114 3.47 5.67 -44.09
C VAL A 114 3.56 6.94 -43.25
N GLY A 115 2.58 7.78 -43.42
CA GLY A 115 2.40 9.01 -42.68
C GLY A 115 1.67 8.79 -41.35
N ASP A 116 0.60 9.55 -41.13
CA ASP A 116 -0.13 9.49 -39.88
C ASP A 116 -1.14 8.32 -39.89
N VAL A 117 -1.39 7.74 -38.70
CA VAL A 117 -2.37 6.66 -38.46
C VAL A 117 -3.39 7.15 -37.43
N VAL A 118 -4.66 7.13 -37.80
CA VAL A 118 -5.77 7.54 -36.91
C VAL A 118 -6.74 6.37 -36.78
N ILE A 119 -7.02 5.99 -35.54
CA ILE A 119 -7.95 4.93 -35.18
C ILE A 119 -9.09 5.56 -34.38
N GLU A 120 -10.32 5.41 -34.87
CA GLU A 120 -11.48 6.05 -34.28
C GLU A 120 -12.37 5.06 -33.52
N LYS A 121 -12.68 5.40 -32.29
CA LYS A 121 -13.61 4.66 -31.41
C LYS A 121 -13.37 3.15 -31.32
N PRO A 122 -12.10 2.69 -31.26
CA PRO A 122 -11.84 1.26 -31.12
C PRO A 122 -12.31 0.76 -29.76
N ARG A 123 -12.61 -0.54 -29.70
CA ARG A 123 -12.87 -1.25 -28.46
C ARG A 123 -11.79 -2.31 -28.28
N PHE A 124 -11.05 -2.27 -27.18
CA PHE A 124 -10.00 -3.23 -26.84
C PHE A 124 -10.44 -4.12 -25.68
N PHE A 125 -10.19 -5.42 -25.81
CA PHE A 125 -10.43 -6.43 -24.77
C PHE A 125 -9.07 -6.91 -24.24
N VAL A 126 -8.67 -6.36 -23.14
CA VAL A 126 -7.32 -6.51 -22.57
C VAL A 126 -7.39 -7.31 -21.30
N ALA A 127 -6.52 -8.29 -21.14
CA ALA A 127 -6.36 -9.01 -19.88
C ALA A 127 -4.92 -8.90 -19.39
N TYR A 128 -4.76 -8.70 -18.10
CA TYR A 128 -3.47 -8.70 -17.44
C TYR A 128 -3.49 -9.66 -16.25
N THR A 129 -2.48 -10.52 -16.18
CA THR A 129 -2.19 -11.34 -15.01
C THR A 129 -0.73 -11.18 -14.59
N LYS A 130 -0.45 -11.34 -13.30
CA LYS A 130 0.94 -11.33 -12.79
C LYS A 130 1.78 -12.45 -13.40
N LYS A 131 1.14 -13.56 -13.78
CA LYS A 131 1.79 -14.74 -14.36
C LYS A 131 2.14 -14.51 -15.83
N ASP A 132 1.16 -14.09 -16.62
CA ASP A 132 1.25 -14.10 -18.08
C ASP A 132 1.51 -12.71 -18.69
N GLY A 133 1.35 -11.64 -17.87
CA GLY A 133 1.44 -10.26 -18.34
C GLY A 133 0.21 -9.81 -19.11
N LEU A 134 0.40 -8.92 -20.08
CA LEU A 134 -0.65 -8.34 -20.91
C LEU A 134 -0.95 -9.27 -22.10
N ASN A 135 -2.20 -9.74 -22.26
CA ASN A 135 -2.57 -10.69 -23.30
C ASN A 135 -2.29 -10.17 -24.72
N LEU A 136 -2.58 -8.91 -25.02
CA LEU A 136 -2.31 -8.31 -26.34
C LEU A 136 -0.85 -8.46 -26.76
N VAL A 137 0.09 -8.37 -25.80
CA VAL A 137 1.52 -8.52 -26.06
C VAL A 137 1.89 -9.95 -26.42
N ASN A 138 1.19 -10.92 -25.85
CA ASN A 138 1.44 -12.34 -26.07
C ASN A 138 1.01 -12.81 -27.46
N TYR A 139 0.06 -12.10 -28.08
CA TYR A 139 -0.46 -12.42 -29.43
C TYR A 139 0.25 -11.69 -30.56
N ILE A 140 1.38 -11.05 -30.27
CA ILE A 140 2.19 -10.39 -31.28
C ILE A 140 3.39 -11.26 -31.58
N ASN A 141 3.55 -11.64 -32.87
CA ASN A 141 4.70 -12.41 -33.31
C ASN A 141 5.93 -11.51 -33.43
N PHE A 142 6.95 -11.84 -32.63
CA PHE A 142 8.23 -11.11 -32.67
C PHE A 142 9.26 -11.73 -33.62
N GLN A 143 9.00 -12.93 -34.14
CA GLN A 143 9.80 -13.59 -35.15
C GLN A 143 9.17 -13.33 -36.51
N VAL A 144 9.77 -12.49 -37.30
CA VAL A 144 9.53 -12.47 -38.73
C VAL A 144 10.31 -13.68 -39.25
N GLU A 145 9.62 -14.76 -39.61
CA GLU A 145 10.24 -15.87 -40.37
C GLU A 145 10.86 -15.28 -41.63
N GLU A 146 12.09 -15.67 -41.94
CA GLU A 146 12.70 -15.35 -43.22
C GLU A 146 11.78 -15.94 -44.30
N PRO A 147 11.40 -15.17 -45.32
CA PRO A 147 10.52 -15.67 -46.37
C PRO A 147 11.17 -16.90 -47.03
N HIS A 148 10.43 -17.99 -47.12
CA HIS A 148 10.85 -19.16 -47.88
C HIS A 148 11.21 -18.77 -49.32
N PRO A 149 12.31 -19.28 -49.89
CA PRO A 149 12.84 -18.87 -51.18
C PRO A 149 11.90 -19.13 -52.38
N ASP A 150 10.79 -19.84 -52.18
CA ASP A 150 9.88 -20.23 -53.26
C ASP A 150 8.80 -19.17 -53.62
N ASN A 151 8.68 -18.07 -52.85
CA ASN A 151 7.77 -16.96 -53.14
C ASN A 151 8.55 -15.73 -53.66
N ALA A 152 9.06 -15.80 -54.87
CA ALA A 152 9.91 -14.81 -55.50
C ALA A 152 9.24 -13.43 -55.81
N LEU A 153 7.99 -13.23 -55.45
CA LEU A 153 7.26 -11.95 -55.66
C LEU A 153 7.25 -11.02 -54.44
N LEU A 154 7.67 -11.47 -53.26
CA LEU A 154 7.68 -10.66 -52.03
C LEU A 154 9.02 -10.75 -51.30
N THR A 155 10.14 -10.52 -52.01
CA THR A 155 11.42 -10.27 -51.33
C THR A 155 11.38 -8.90 -50.65
N VAL A 156 10.80 -8.88 -49.44
CA VAL A 156 11.01 -7.75 -48.52
C VAL A 156 12.44 -7.84 -48.06
N LYS A 157 13.33 -7.05 -48.71
CA LYS A 157 14.72 -6.89 -48.25
C LYS A 157 14.73 -6.63 -46.75
N LYS A 158 15.62 -7.31 -46.02
CA LYS A 158 15.92 -7.12 -44.60
C LYS A 158 15.77 -5.64 -44.23
N ALA A 159 14.81 -5.30 -43.39
CA ALA A 159 14.47 -3.95 -43.03
C ALA A 159 15.69 -3.25 -42.41
N SER A 160 16.37 -2.44 -43.19
CA SER A 160 17.41 -1.53 -42.71
C SER A 160 16.78 -0.40 -41.86
N ALA A 161 17.57 0.38 -41.16
CA ALA A 161 17.11 1.54 -40.38
C ALA A 161 16.25 2.54 -41.17
N ALA A 162 16.26 2.48 -42.50
CA ALA A 162 15.46 3.28 -43.42
C ALA A 162 13.96 2.91 -43.49
N THR A 163 13.55 1.76 -42.91
CA THR A 163 12.17 1.24 -42.96
C THR A 163 11.34 1.55 -41.75
N GLN A 164 11.74 2.54 -40.93
CA GLN A 164 11.03 2.84 -39.68
C GLN A 164 9.94 3.88 -39.88
N PHE A 165 8.80 3.64 -39.25
CA PHE A 165 7.69 4.59 -39.20
C PHE A 165 8.09 5.93 -38.59
N ARG A 166 7.72 7.01 -39.26
CA ARG A 166 7.99 8.40 -38.88
C ARG A 166 6.75 9.28 -38.98
N GLY A 167 5.64 8.83 -38.38
CA GLY A 167 4.36 9.52 -38.40
C GLY A 167 3.82 9.79 -37.01
N LEU A 168 2.59 10.26 -36.97
CA LEU A 168 1.77 10.31 -35.77
C LEU A 168 0.84 9.09 -35.73
N MET A 169 0.64 8.52 -34.59
CA MET A 169 -0.40 7.52 -34.32
C MET A 169 -1.37 8.09 -33.30
N GLU A 170 -2.63 8.17 -33.68
CA GLU A 170 -3.69 8.64 -32.79
C GLU A 170 -4.77 7.58 -32.63
N ILE A 171 -5.18 7.35 -31.38
CA ILE A 171 -6.36 6.58 -31.05
C ILE A 171 -7.33 7.53 -30.36
N LYS A 172 -8.52 7.69 -30.93
CA LYS A 172 -9.54 8.63 -30.46
C LYS A 172 -10.74 7.90 -29.88
N ASP A 173 -11.17 8.33 -28.70
CA ASP A 173 -12.39 7.85 -28.03
C ASP A 173 -12.47 6.31 -27.88
N ALA A 174 -11.35 5.67 -27.61
CA ALA A 174 -11.31 4.23 -27.42
C ALA A 174 -12.07 3.80 -26.15
N LYS A 175 -12.63 2.59 -26.19
CA LYS A 175 -13.10 1.84 -25.04
C LYS A 175 -12.12 0.74 -24.73
N VAL A 176 -11.71 0.64 -23.46
CA VAL A 176 -10.80 -0.42 -23.00
C VAL A 176 -11.49 -1.23 -21.91
N ASN A 177 -11.83 -2.46 -22.24
CA ASN A 177 -12.32 -3.45 -21.27
C ASN A 177 -11.07 -4.21 -20.75
N LEU A 178 -10.59 -3.84 -19.58
CA LEU A 178 -9.41 -4.45 -18.95
C LEU A 178 -9.83 -5.46 -17.89
N LEU A 179 -9.41 -6.69 -18.03
CA LEU A 179 -9.50 -7.71 -16.99
C LEU A 179 -8.21 -7.74 -16.19
N LEU A 180 -8.17 -7.07 -15.04
CA LEU A 180 -6.99 -6.94 -14.19
C LEU A 180 -7.01 -7.98 -13.07
N GLU A 181 -6.17 -9.02 -13.15
CA GLU A 181 -6.16 -10.15 -12.22
C GLU A 181 -7.58 -10.73 -11.99
N GLY A 182 -8.33 -10.89 -13.08
CA GLY A 182 -9.70 -11.40 -13.04
C GLY A 182 -10.80 -10.39 -12.67
N LYS A 183 -10.44 -9.14 -12.34
CA LYS A 183 -11.38 -8.07 -12.04
C LYS A 183 -11.60 -7.17 -13.25
N PRO A 184 -12.84 -6.97 -13.69
CA PRO A 184 -13.13 -6.09 -14.82
C PRO A 184 -12.96 -4.63 -14.44
N LEU A 185 -12.28 -3.88 -15.31
CA LEU A 185 -12.12 -2.43 -15.28
C LEU A 185 -12.42 -1.90 -16.69
N ASP A 186 -13.37 -1.00 -16.77
CA ASP A 186 -13.77 -0.41 -18.04
C ASP A 186 -13.37 1.05 -18.07
N PHE A 187 -12.66 1.43 -19.12
CA PHE A 187 -12.28 2.81 -19.40
C PHE A 187 -12.95 3.26 -20.70
N ASP A 188 -13.68 4.34 -20.60
CA ASP A 188 -14.28 5.03 -21.75
C ASP A 188 -13.46 6.27 -22.11
N LYS A 189 -13.58 6.73 -23.37
CA LYS A 189 -12.93 7.95 -23.86
C LYS A 189 -11.41 7.96 -23.68
N VAL A 190 -10.79 6.80 -23.93
CA VAL A 190 -9.34 6.66 -23.91
C VAL A 190 -8.77 7.29 -25.19
N GLN A 191 -7.83 8.20 -25.03
CA GLN A 191 -7.08 8.81 -26.11
C GLN A 191 -5.61 8.43 -26.01
N PHE A 192 -5.02 8.03 -27.09
CA PHE A 192 -3.60 7.74 -27.16
C PHE A 192 -2.99 8.46 -28.36
N GLN A 193 -1.80 9.03 -28.16
CA GLN A 193 -1.01 9.65 -29.21
C GLN A 193 0.44 9.16 -29.15
N GLY A 194 0.96 8.65 -30.26
CA GLY A 194 2.36 8.29 -30.41
C GLY A 194 3.02 9.16 -31.47
N ASN A 195 4.09 9.88 -31.14
CA ASN A 195 4.85 10.70 -32.06
C ASN A 195 6.20 10.03 -32.37
N PHE A 196 6.35 9.56 -33.60
CA PHE A 196 7.53 8.86 -34.13
C PHE A 196 8.35 9.71 -35.10
N LYS A 197 7.96 10.98 -35.35
CA LYS A 197 8.59 11.86 -36.36
C LYS A 197 10.09 12.07 -36.12
N GLN A 198 10.50 12.01 -34.85
CA GLN A 198 11.89 12.24 -34.41
C GLN A 198 12.61 10.94 -34.00
N TYR A 199 12.23 9.79 -34.57
CA TYR A 199 12.87 8.53 -34.22
C TYR A 199 14.42 8.64 -34.24
N PRO A 200 15.16 8.12 -33.24
CA PRO A 200 14.75 7.18 -32.20
C PRO A 200 14.04 7.81 -30.99
N LYS A 201 13.90 9.12 -30.94
CA LYS A 201 13.15 9.81 -29.88
C LYS A 201 11.65 9.70 -30.13
N ILE A 202 10.95 8.97 -29.27
CA ILE A 202 9.51 8.70 -29.38
C ILE A 202 8.80 9.29 -28.17
N LYS A 203 7.66 9.95 -28.42
CA LYS A 203 6.79 10.46 -27.36
C LYS A 203 5.44 9.78 -27.44
N TYR A 204 4.93 9.31 -26.31
CA TYR A 204 3.59 8.77 -26.17
C TYR A 204 2.81 9.60 -25.17
N GLY A 205 1.55 9.87 -25.46
CA GLY A 205 0.58 10.45 -24.54
C GLY A 205 -0.62 9.52 -24.39
N LEU A 206 -1.05 9.27 -23.18
CA LEU A 206 -2.26 8.55 -22.83
C LEU A 206 -3.15 9.47 -21.99
N ARG A 207 -4.43 9.56 -22.34
CA ARG A 207 -5.43 10.32 -21.59
C ARG A 207 -6.69 9.50 -21.46
N VAL A 208 -7.18 9.35 -20.23
CA VAL A 208 -8.46 8.73 -19.91
C VAL A 208 -9.29 9.74 -19.16
N LYS A 209 -10.50 10.02 -19.62
CA LYS A 209 -11.40 10.98 -19.00
C LYS A 209 -12.83 10.45 -19.10
N ASP A 210 -13.13 9.45 -18.30
CA ASP A 210 -14.42 8.74 -18.33
C ASP A 210 -15.41 9.21 -17.26
N GLY A 211 -15.02 10.16 -16.42
CA GLY A 211 -15.82 10.67 -15.29
C GLY A 211 -15.68 9.86 -14.00
N LYS A 212 -15.11 8.65 -14.08
CA LYS A 212 -14.81 7.80 -12.90
C LYS A 212 -13.35 7.94 -12.49
N SER A 213 -12.46 8.06 -13.48
CA SER A 213 -11.02 8.25 -13.28
C SER A 213 -10.50 9.20 -14.34
N ASP A 214 -9.60 10.09 -13.94
CA ASP A 214 -8.86 10.93 -14.86
C ASP A 214 -7.40 10.46 -14.84
N ILE A 215 -6.89 9.95 -15.97
CA ILE A 215 -5.51 9.48 -16.11
C ILE A 215 -4.85 10.24 -17.23
N ILE A 216 -3.70 10.82 -16.94
CA ILE A 216 -2.82 11.46 -17.93
C ILE A 216 -1.44 10.80 -17.78
N ALA A 217 -0.90 10.27 -18.85
CA ALA A 217 0.46 9.74 -18.86
C ALA A 217 1.21 10.19 -20.09
N ASP A 218 2.40 10.72 -19.89
CA ASP A 218 3.34 11.09 -20.95
C ASP A 218 4.60 10.21 -20.79
N ILE A 219 4.98 9.56 -21.90
CA ILE A 219 6.13 8.67 -21.95
C ILE A 219 7.06 9.19 -23.02
N GLN A 220 8.31 9.40 -22.71
CA GLN A 220 9.35 9.74 -23.65
C GLN A 220 10.41 8.65 -23.66
N ASN A 221 10.71 8.14 -24.85
CA ASN A 221 11.77 7.16 -25.06
C ASN A 221 12.83 7.76 -25.97
N ASP A 222 14.11 7.67 -25.58
CA ASP A 222 15.24 8.22 -26.34
C ASP A 222 16.47 7.32 -26.13
N ALA A 223 16.89 6.62 -27.19
CA ALA A 223 18.16 5.86 -27.30
C ALA A 223 18.58 5.08 -26.03
N GLY A 224 17.65 4.35 -25.41
CA GLY A 224 17.93 3.53 -24.22
C GLY A 224 17.51 4.17 -22.89
N THR A 225 17.08 5.42 -22.90
CA THR A 225 16.45 6.08 -21.75
C THR A 225 14.94 6.12 -21.92
N THR A 226 14.19 5.99 -20.83
CA THR A 226 12.73 6.12 -20.84
C THR A 226 12.32 6.97 -19.66
N ALA A 227 11.54 8.01 -19.90
CA ALA A 227 10.92 8.83 -18.87
C ALA A 227 9.40 8.68 -18.92
N VAL A 228 8.78 8.44 -17.80
CA VAL A 228 7.33 8.33 -17.62
C VAL A 228 6.88 9.33 -16.60
N VAL A 229 5.92 10.17 -16.94
CA VAL A 229 5.22 11.05 -16.02
C VAL A 229 3.74 10.75 -16.14
N ALA A 230 3.10 10.38 -15.04
CA ALA A 230 1.68 10.13 -15.03
C ALA A 230 1.00 10.82 -13.83
N GLU A 231 -0.22 11.25 -14.06
CA GLU A 231 -1.13 11.79 -13.06
C GLU A 231 -2.43 10.99 -13.11
N VAL A 232 -2.85 10.51 -11.96
CA VAL A 232 -4.08 9.74 -11.78
C VAL A 232 -4.95 10.46 -10.76
N LYS A 233 -6.17 10.82 -11.15
CA LYS A 233 -7.14 11.48 -10.27
C LYS A 233 -8.38 10.62 -10.10
N LYS A 234 -8.97 10.68 -8.90
CA LYS A 234 -10.26 10.05 -8.56
C LYS A 234 -10.29 8.51 -8.74
N MET A 235 -9.15 7.84 -8.58
CA MET A 235 -9.09 6.39 -8.73
C MET A 235 -9.65 5.68 -7.50
N PRO A 236 -10.74 4.90 -7.60
CA PRO A 236 -11.18 4.04 -6.52
C PRO A 236 -10.13 2.97 -6.21
N LEU A 237 -9.78 2.81 -4.93
CA LEU A 237 -8.76 1.85 -4.51
C LEU A 237 -9.17 0.41 -4.86
N GLN A 238 -10.47 0.10 -4.85
CA GLN A 238 -11.03 -1.19 -5.23
C GLN A 238 -10.62 -1.64 -6.63
N ASN A 239 -10.33 -0.70 -7.53
CA ASN A 239 -9.91 -1.00 -8.89
C ASN A 239 -8.52 -1.62 -8.96
N ILE A 240 -7.66 -1.35 -7.98
CA ILE A 240 -6.27 -1.79 -7.96
C ILE A 240 -5.93 -2.73 -6.79
N LEU A 241 -6.87 -3.03 -5.88
CA LEU A 241 -6.62 -3.90 -4.72
C LEU A 241 -6.04 -5.27 -5.10
N ASN A 242 -6.49 -5.85 -6.22
CA ASN A 242 -6.02 -7.17 -6.67
C ASN A 242 -4.54 -7.19 -7.08
N VAL A 243 -4.00 -6.04 -7.47
CA VAL A 243 -2.59 -5.91 -7.86
C VAL A 243 -1.69 -5.42 -6.73
N LEU A 244 -2.28 -4.82 -5.69
CA LEU A 244 -1.52 -4.40 -4.51
C LEU A 244 -1.06 -5.62 -3.71
N PRO A 245 0.16 -5.60 -3.17
CA PRO A 245 0.59 -6.61 -2.22
C PRO A 245 -0.25 -6.46 -0.93
N GLN A 246 -0.98 -7.50 -0.56
CA GLN A 246 -1.68 -7.57 0.72
C GLN A 246 -0.86 -8.41 1.69
N ALA A 247 -0.69 -7.91 2.92
CA ALA A 247 -0.21 -8.71 4.04
C ALA A 247 -1.42 -9.43 4.68
N ALA A 248 -1.22 -10.60 5.26
CA ALA A 248 -2.30 -11.39 5.85
C ALA A 248 -3.09 -10.61 6.93
N ASP A 249 -2.39 -9.72 7.65
CA ASP A 249 -2.94 -8.96 8.77
C ASP A 249 -3.37 -7.53 8.38
N VAL A 250 -3.31 -7.18 7.09
CA VAL A 250 -3.77 -5.87 6.56
C VAL A 250 -4.68 -6.13 5.37
N VAL A 251 -5.96 -5.97 5.56
CA VAL A 251 -6.97 -6.14 4.53
C VAL A 251 -7.57 -4.78 4.20
N LEU A 252 -7.38 -4.33 2.96
CA LEU A 252 -8.00 -3.11 2.44
C LEU A 252 -9.25 -3.49 1.65
N THR A 253 -10.36 -2.80 1.87
CA THR A 253 -11.63 -3.06 1.18
C THR A 253 -12.10 -1.91 0.34
N GLU A 254 -11.95 -0.68 0.81
CA GLU A 254 -12.42 0.53 0.16
C GLU A 254 -11.42 1.68 0.33
N GLY A 255 -11.59 2.70 -0.48
CA GLY A 255 -10.85 3.95 -0.43
C GLY A 255 -10.77 4.60 -1.81
N ASN A 256 -10.28 5.82 -1.83
CA ASN A 256 -10.04 6.59 -3.05
C ASN A 256 -8.61 7.13 -3.05
N LEU A 257 -8.08 7.29 -4.25
CA LEU A 257 -6.84 7.99 -4.55
C LEU A 257 -7.21 9.28 -5.29
N PRO A 258 -7.44 10.39 -4.57
CA PRO A 258 -7.89 11.65 -5.18
C PRO A 258 -6.88 12.24 -6.15
N ASP A 259 -5.59 12.10 -5.85
CA ASP A 259 -4.47 12.57 -6.66
C ASP A 259 -3.26 11.66 -6.44
N VAL A 260 -2.70 11.14 -7.53
CA VAL A 260 -1.46 10.37 -7.52
C VAL A 260 -0.59 10.84 -8.68
N LYS A 261 0.63 11.22 -8.41
CA LYS A 261 1.66 11.58 -9.37
C LYS A 261 2.73 10.50 -9.42
N ILE A 262 3.05 10.06 -10.60
CA ILE A 262 4.03 9.01 -10.85
C ILE A 262 5.12 9.57 -11.76
N ARG A 263 6.36 9.43 -11.35
CA ARG A 263 7.52 9.64 -12.19
C ARG A 263 8.38 8.39 -12.17
N ALA A 264 8.68 7.85 -13.33
CA ALA A 264 9.58 6.73 -13.48
C ALA A 264 10.57 7.01 -14.60
N ASP A 265 11.85 6.88 -14.31
CA ASP A 265 12.94 7.10 -15.26
C ASP A 265 13.77 5.83 -15.36
N LYS A 266 14.10 5.44 -16.59
CA LYS A 266 15.00 4.33 -16.90
C LYS A 266 16.26 4.86 -17.54
N ALA A 267 17.41 4.60 -16.90
CA ALA A 267 18.72 4.87 -17.45
C ALA A 267 19.65 3.68 -17.16
N ASP A 268 20.51 3.30 -18.09
CA ASP A 268 21.47 2.19 -17.97
C ASP A 268 20.81 0.87 -17.49
N GLY A 269 19.59 0.62 -17.96
CA GLY A 269 18.80 -0.55 -17.61
C GLY A 269 18.20 -0.56 -16.21
N LYS A 270 18.41 0.48 -15.41
CA LYS A 270 17.84 0.63 -14.05
C LYS A 270 16.66 1.60 -14.08
N TRP A 271 15.63 1.25 -13.32
CA TRP A 271 14.48 2.11 -13.09
C TRP A 271 14.61 2.84 -11.76
N THR A 272 14.32 4.14 -11.77
CA THR A 272 13.96 4.91 -10.59
C THR A 272 12.45 5.15 -10.63
N LEU A 273 11.81 5.13 -9.47
CA LEU A 273 10.37 5.32 -9.33
C LEU A 273 10.12 6.27 -8.19
N ASN A 274 9.29 7.28 -8.43
CA ASN A 274 8.76 8.17 -7.41
C ASN A 274 7.25 8.28 -7.61
N ILE A 275 6.52 8.02 -6.57
CA ILE A 275 5.06 8.13 -6.51
C ILE A 275 4.73 9.03 -5.33
N ASP A 276 3.93 10.05 -5.55
CA ASP A 276 3.35 10.88 -4.50
C ASP A 276 1.84 10.85 -4.62
N GLY A 277 1.14 10.73 -3.53
CA GLY A 277 -0.31 10.65 -3.59
C GLY A 277 -1.02 10.93 -2.28
N THR A 278 -2.34 10.98 -2.39
CA THR A 278 -3.25 11.12 -1.26
C THR A 278 -4.20 9.92 -1.21
N ILE A 279 -4.56 9.53 0.00
CA ILE A 279 -5.58 8.51 0.27
C ILE A 279 -6.73 9.19 0.98
N ASP A 280 -7.95 8.86 0.59
CA ASP A 280 -9.18 9.33 1.23
C ASP A 280 -10.17 8.18 1.41
N GLY A 281 -10.82 8.15 2.59
CA GLY A 281 -11.86 7.17 2.91
C GLY A 281 -11.37 5.72 2.94
N LEU A 282 -10.11 5.47 3.33
CA LEU A 282 -9.58 4.12 3.45
C LEU A 282 -10.36 3.31 4.47
N LYS A 283 -10.79 2.09 4.08
CA LYS A 283 -11.44 1.13 4.98
C LYS A 283 -10.80 -0.26 4.87
N GLY A 284 -10.97 -1.04 5.91
CA GLY A 284 -10.42 -2.39 5.96
C GLY A 284 -10.27 -2.93 7.37
N SER A 285 -9.21 -3.71 7.58
CA SER A 285 -8.80 -4.16 8.91
C SER A 285 -7.27 -4.18 9.05
N LEU A 286 -6.81 -3.95 10.27
CA LEU A 286 -5.42 -4.03 10.67
C LEU A 286 -5.33 -4.96 11.91
N ILE A 287 -4.65 -6.09 11.77
CA ILE A 287 -4.50 -7.10 12.85
C ILE A 287 -5.86 -7.42 13.50
N ASN A 288 -6.88 -7.71 12.68
CA ASN A 288 -8.27 -7.98 13.07
C ASN A 288 -9.05 -6.78 13.67
N TYR A 289 -8.45 -5.61 13.79
CA TYR A 289 -9.16 -4.39 14.19
C TYR A 289 -9.74 -3.68 12.97
N PRO A 290 -11.02 -3.29 12.98
CA PRO A 290 -11.62 -2.59 11.86
C PRO A 290 -11.02 -1.20 11.69
N VAL A 291 -10.68 -0.86 10.46
CA VAL A 291 -10.34 0.49 10.01
C VAL A 291 -11.57 1.04 9.32
N THR A 292 -12.23 2.00 9.92
CA THR A 292 -13.49 2.58 9.41
C THR A 292 -13.25 3.81 8.54
N LYS A 293 -12.13 4.49 8.76
CA LYS A 293 -11.73 5.66 7.99
C LYS A 293 -10.20 5.79 7.98
N GLY A 294 -9.65 6.19 6.83
CA GLY A 294 -8.24 6.52 6.72
C GLY A 294 -8.02 7.60 5.69
N ASN A 295 -7.26 8.64 6.05
CA ASN A 295 -6.94 9.76 5.17
C ASN A 295 -5.49 10.18 5.40
N GLY A 296 -4.79 10.53 4.33
CA GLY A 296 -3.41 11.00 4.47
C GLY A 296 -2.65 11.10 3.17
N LYS A 297 -1.38 11.40 3.30
CA LYS A 297 -0.44 11.45 2.19
C LYS A 297 0.49 10.26 2.23
N PHE A 298 0.85 9.80 1.06
CA PHE A 298 1.88 8.77 0.90
C PHE A 298 2.83 9.13 -0.23
N SER A 299 4.03 8.62 -0.13
CA SER A 299 4.95 8.53 -1.27
C SER A 299 5.52 7.13 -1.36
N ALA A 300 5.98 6.75 -2.53
CA ALA A 300 6.63 5.46 -2.74
C ALA A 300 7.79 5.60 -3.72
N ASP A 301 8.84 4.85 -3.47
CA ASP A 301 9.97 4.72 -4.37
C ASP A 301 10.27 3.24 -4.64
N THR A 302 11.47 2.91 -5.11
CA THR A 302 11.88 1.54 -5.39
C THR A 302 12.14 0.71 -4.12
N GLU A 303 12.24 1.33 -2.96
CA GLU A 303 12.64 0.70 -1.70
C GLU A 303 11.50 0.63 -0.69
N ALA A 304 10.65 1.68 -0.61
CA ALA A 304 9.66 1.80 0.44
C ALA A 304 8.40 2.54 0.02
N LEU A 305 7.31 2.24 0.71
CA LEU A 305 6.11 3.06 0.82
C LEU A 305 6.23 3.90 2.09
N LYS A 306 6.07 5.22 1.98
CA LYS A 306 6.22 6.20 3.06
C LYS A 306 4.88 6.85 3.36
N PHE A 307 4.56 6.99 4.61
CA PHE A 307 3.38 7.72 5.08
C PHE A 307 3.80 9.02 5.76
N ALA A 308 3.08 10.10 5.44
CA ALA A 308 3.28 11.42 6.05
C ALA A 308 1.95 11.86 6.70
N GLY A 309 1.74 11.43 7.94
CA GLY A 309 0.53 11.75 8.68
C GLY A 309 -0.71 11.00 8.17
N LEU A 310 -0.62 9.68 7.96
CA LEU A 310 -1.78 8.85 7.66
C LEU A 310 -2.66 8.72 8.90
N ASN A 311 -3.79 9.39 8.89
CA ASN A 311 -4.77 9.40 9.98
C ASN A 311 -5.76 8.25 9.76
N LEU A 312 -5.80 7.32 10.68
CA LEU A 312 -6.67 6.14 10.67
C LEU A 312 -7.64 6.17 11.85
N GLU A 313 -8.85 5.72 11.63
CA GLU A 313 -9.81 5.37 12.67
C GLU A 313 -9.81 3.85 12.81
N VAL A 314 -9.14 3.34 13.87
CA VAL A 314 -8.98 1.91 14.17
C VAL A 314 -9.81 1.57 15.38
N ALA A 315 -10.76 0.64 15.26
CA ALA A 315 -11.72 0.29 16.34
C ALA A 315 -12.41 1.53 16.94
N GLY A 316 -12.75 2.52 16.12
CA GLY A 316 -13.38 3.78 16.55
C GLY A 316 -12.41 4.79 17.19
N GLN A 317 -11.11 4.54 17.18
CA GLN A 317 -10.09 5.38 17.80
C GLN A 317 -9.14 5.97 16.77
N THR A 318 -8.72 7.22 16.95
CA THR A 318 -7.79 7.89 16.05
C THR A 318 -6.36 7.42 16.28
N VAL A 319 -5.70 7.00 15.20
CA VAL A 319 -4.28 6.65 15.15
C VAL A 319 -3.62 7.35 13.97
N ILE A 320 -2.53 8.03 14.21
CA ILE A 320 -1.75 8.72 13.16
C ILE A 320 -0.45 7.96 12.95
N LEU A 321 -0.18 7.61 11.68
CA LEU A 321 1.01 6.88 11.26
C LEU A 321 1.93 7.75 10.41
N GLU A 322 3.22 7.73 10.72
CA GLU A 322 4.29 8.33 9.93
C GLU A 322 5.46 7.37 9.78
N GLY A 323 6.14 7.35 8.64
CA GLY A 323 7.33 6.52 8.45
C GLY A 323 7.23 5.60 7.23
N ASN A 324 7.99 4.52 7.25
CA ASN A 324 8.27 3.70 6.08
C ASN A 324 7.83 2.25 6.26
N VAL A 325 7.32 1.68 5.18
CA VAL A 325 7.13 0.23 4.99
C VAL A 325 8.05 -0.20 3.85
N TYR A 326 9.11 -0.92 4.15
CA TYR A 326 10.11 -1.36 3.18
C TYR A 326 9.62 -2.60 2.45
N TYR A 327 9.84 -2.63 1.14
CA TYR A 327 9.51 -3.81 0.35
C TYR A 327 10.45 -4.97 0.67
N ALA A 328 9.94 -6.19 0.50
CA ALA A 328 10.75 -7.39 0.69
C ALA A 328 11.89 -7.45 -0.34
N GLU A 329 13.13 -7.59 0.12
CA GLU A 329 14.32 -7.64 -0.75
C GLU A 329 14.33 -8.83 -1.71
N LYS A 330 13.71 -9.96 -1.31
CA LYS A 330 13.65 -11.20 -2.10
C LYS A 330 12.23 -11.77 -2.09
N PRO A 331 11.82 -12.50 -3.14
CA PRO A 331 10.57 -13.25 -3.13
C PRO A 331 10.49 -14.19 -1.91
N GLY A 332 9.42 -14.08 -1.14
CA GLY A 332 9.20 -14.84 0.09
C GLY A 332 9.77 -14.21 1.37
N ALA A 333 10.62 -13.20 1.29
CA ALA A 333 11.01 -12.42 2.46
C ALA A 333 9.84 -11.55 2.95
N LYS A 334 9.81 -11.27 4.26
CA LYS A 334 8.79 -10.42 4.86
C LYS A 334 9.13 -8.94 4.69
N GLN A 335 8.10 -8.14 4.54
CA GLN A 335 8.22 -6.69 4.59
C GLN A 335 8.61 -6.26 6.00
N THR A 336 9.41 -5.21 6.10
CA THR A 336 9.75 -4.57 7.37
C THR A 336 9.16 -3.16 7.40
N TYR A 337 8.96 -2.65 8.58
CA TYR A 337 8.46 -1.30 8.77
C TYR A 337 9.26 -0.54 9.84
N ALA A 338 9.27 0.76 9.72
CA ALA A 338 9.75 1.70 10.73
C ALA A 338 8.77 2.88 10.76
N LEU A 339 7.86 2.85 11.72
CA LEU A 339 6.74 3.78 11.82
C LEU A 339 6.78 4.51 13.16
N THR A 340 6.40 5.77 13.15
CA THR A 340 5.97 6.50 14.34
C THR A 340 4.45 6.39 14.42
N VAL A 341 3.95 5.99 15.57
CA VAL A 341 2.53 5.82 15.87
C VAL A 341 2.15 6.84 16.94
N ASN A 342 1.19 7.69 16.64
CA ASN A 342 0.61 8.62 17.59
C ASN A 342 -0.87 8.29 17.77
N ALA A 343 -1.25 7.91 18.99
CA ALA A 343 -2.62 7.67 19.42
C ALA A 343 -2.98 8.73 20.47
N PRO A 344 -3.56 9.87 20.09
CA PRO A 344 -3.80 10.99 20.99
C PRO A 344 -4.89 10.72 22.05
N SER A 345 -5.73 9.74 21.77
CA SER A 345 -6.76 9.29 22.71
C SER A 345 -7.21 7.89 22.30
N PHE A 346 -6.80 6.86 23.02
CA PHE A 346 -7.11 5.47 22.71
C PHE A 346 -7.72 4.78 23.91
N ALA A 347 -8.97 4.32 23.82
CA ALA A 347 -9.63 3.59 24.91
C ALA A 347 -9.01 2.19 25.05
N ILE A 348 -8.48 1.87 26.22
CA ILE A 348 -7.85 0.57 26.52
C ILE A 348 -8.85 -0.57 26.31
N GLU A 349 -10.11 -0.37 26.66
CA GLU A 349 -11.20 -1.33 26.49
C GLU A 349 -11.39 -1.75 25.02
N ALA A 350 -11.08 -0.88 24.04
CA ALA A 350 -11.15 -1.22 22.61
C ALA A 350 -10.07 -2.24 22.18
N LEU A 351 -8.92 -2.25 22.87
CA LEU A 351 -7.82 -3.21 22.63
C LEU A 351 -7.98 -4.50 23.40
N SER A 352 -8.49 -4.41 24.61
CA SER A 352 -8.58 -5.55 25.53
C SER A 352 -9.90 -5.48 26.30
N PRO A 353 -11.00 -5.91 25.67
CA PRO A 353 -12.32 -5.94 26.31
C PRO A 353 -12.30 -6.75 27.60
N GLY A 354 -12.94 -6.23 28.65
CA GLY A 354 -13.06 -6.91 29.94
C GLY A 354 -11.98 -6.58 30.97
N LEU A 355 -11.03 -5.67 30.65
CA LEU A 355 -10.11 -5.14 31.68
C LEU A 355 -10.77 -4.15 32.64
N GLY A 356 -11.95 -3.65 32.28
CA GLY A 356 -12.66 -2.65 33.09
C GLY A 356 -12.03 -1.26 33.08
N LEU A 357 -11.01 -1.05 32.25
CA LEU A 357 -10.29 0.22 32.12
C LEU A 357 -10.92 1.05 31.00
N LYS A 358 -11.84 1.93 31.39
CA LYS A 358 -12.61 2.76 30.41
C LYS A 358 -11.92 4.04 30.00
N ASP A 359 -10.85 4.40 30.67
CA ASP A 359 -10.15 5.66 30.44
C ASP A 359 -9.28 5.60 29.18
N ALA A 360 -9.13 6.75 28.53
CA ALA A 360 -8.33 6.85 27.32
C ALA A 360 -6.85 7.03 27.62
N VAL A 361 -6.02 6.37 26.82
CA VAL A 361 -4.56 6.46 26.85
C VAL A 361 -4.08 7.34 25.70
N THR A 362 -3.17 8.25 25.97
CA THR A 362 -2.33 8.84 24.94
C THR A 362 -1.10 7.99 24.73
N ALA A 363 -0.71 7.71 23.50
CA ALA A 363 0.53 6.98 23.22
C ALA A 363 1.26 7.58 22.03
N LEU A 364 2.57 7.75 22.19
CA LEU A 364 3.46 8.15 21.11
C LEU A 364 4.65 7.20 21.12
N GLY A 365 4.84 6.47 20.03
CA GLY A 365 5.89 5.47 19.96
C GLY A 365 6.45 5.25 18.57
N LYS A 366 7.60 4.61 18.51
CA LYS A 366 8.21 4.07 17.30
C LYS A 366 7.98 2.58 17.27
N VAL A 367 7.54 2.09 16.11
CA VAL A 367 7.28 0.66 15.87
C VAL A 367 8.13 0.23 14.69
N LYS A 368 8.87 -0.86 14.83
CA LYS A 368 9.76 -1.40 13.77
C LYS A 368 9.74 -2.92 13.76
N GLY A 369 10.28 -3.51 12.71
CA GLY A 369 10.41 -4.95 12.55
C GLY A 369 9.54 -5.53 11.44
N THR A 370 9.09 -6.75 11.62
CA THR A 370 8.11 -7.42 10.75
C THR A 370 6.79 -7.58 11.51
N ILE A 371 5.68 -7.84 10.81
CA ILE A 371 4.36 -7.92 11.44
C ILE A 371 4.25 -9.01 12.52
N ASP A 372 4.99 -10.10 12.36
CA ASP A 372 5.05 -11.21 13.32
C ASP A 372 6.10 -11.03 14.42
N LYS A 373 7.00 -10.08 14.26
CA LYS A 373 8.02 -9.72 15.27
C LYS A 373 8.11 -8.20 15.41
N PRO A 374 7.08 -7.57 15.95
CA PRO A 374 7.09 -6.13 16.19
C PRO A 374 7.97 -5.79 17.39
N GLU A 375 8.71 -4.69 17.25
CA GLU A 375 9.36 -4.00 18.36
C GLU A 375 8.75 -2.60 18.46
N ALA A 376 8.37 -2.16 19.67
CA ALA A 376 7.82 -0.83 19.88
C ALA A 376 8.42 -0.19 21.14
N GLU A 377 8.71 1.10 21.06
CA GLU A 377 9.17 1.90 22.18
C GLU A 377 8.51 3.28 22.15
N GLY A 378 8.26 3.85 23.31
CA GLY A 378 7.61 5.15 23.36
C GLY A 378 7.20 5.58 24.76
N THR A 379 6.29 6.55 24.79
CA THR A 379 5.68 7.10 25.99
C THR A 379 4.18 6.91 25.96
N PHE A 380 3.59 6.82 27.12
CA PHE A 380 2.14 6.79 27.31
C PHE A 380 1.74 7.78 28.38
N GLY A 381 0.47 8.20 28.34
CA GLY A 381 -0.13 9.03 29.36
C GLY A 381 -1.61 8.71 29.53
N LEU A 382 -2.11 8.81 30.76
CA LEU A 382 -3.50 8.72 31.11
C LEU A 382 -3.83 9.87 32.06
N ASP A 383 -4.87 10.63 31.76
CA ASP A 383 -5.31 11.69 32.65
C ASP A 383 -5.87 11.11 33.94
N LYS A 384 -6.50 9.94 33.85
CA LYS A 384 -7.15 9.27 34.96
C LYS A 384 -7.14 7.76 34.71
N LEU A 385 -6.83 7.00 35.74
CA LEU A 385 -6.99 5.56 35.81
C LEU A 385 -7.82 5.23 37.06
N ALA A 386 -9.04 4.79 36.84
CA ALA A 386 -9.95 4.38 37.92
C ALA A 386 -10.01 2.85 38.01
N TYR A 387 -9.56 2.32 39.12
CA TYR A 387 -9.68 0.92 39.48
C TYR A 387 -10.11 0.86 40.96
N ASP A 388 -11.41 0.77 41.20
CA ASP A 388 -12.02 0.91 42.53
C ASP A 388 -11.34 0.03 43.58
N PRO A 389 -10.88 0.55 44.75
CA PRO A 389 -10.97 1.94 45.21
C PRO A 389 -9.83 2.87 44.73
N LEU A 390 -8.91 2.40 43.91
CA LEU A 390 -7.72 3.13 43.51
C LEU A 390 -8.02 4.16 42.39
N TYR A 391 -7.55 5.37 42.61
CA TYR A 391 -7.70 6.51 41.72
C TYR A 391 -6.34 7.14 41.42
N ILE A 392 -5.79 6.90 40.23
CA ILE A 392 -4.52 7.48 39.79
C ILE A 392 -4.81 8.57 38.75
N THR A 393 -4.22 9.75 38.93
CA THR A 393 -4.34 10.85 37.98
C THR A 393 -2.99 11.22 37.40
N ALA A 394 -2.98 11.80 36.18
CA ALA A 394 -1.77 12.23 35.47
C ALA A 394 -0.69 11.13 35.39
N LEU A 395 -1.10 9.88 35.15
CA LEU A 395 -0.18 8.75 34.99
C LEU A 395 0.54 8.91 33.65
N SER A 396 1.86 8.91 33.67
CA SER A 396 2.67 8.91 32.45
C SER A 396 3.91 8.05 32.63
N GLY A 397 4.42 7.49 31.53
CA GLY A 397 5.56 6.60 31.59
C GLY A 397 6.13 6.27 30.23
N LYS A 398 7.11 5.38 30.23
CA LYS A 398 7.75 4.82 29.03
C LYS A 398 7.37 3.36 28.87
N PHE A 399 7.33 2.89 27.64
CA PHE A 399 7.18 1.48 27.33
C PHE A 399 8.20 1.00 26.32
N LEU A 400 8.56 -0.28 26.41
CA LEU A 400 9.34 -1.03 25.44
C LEU A 400 8.68 -2.40 25.24
N TYR A 401 8.19 -2.65 24.04
CA TYR A 401 7.65 -3.94 23.66
C TYR A 401 8.61 -4.68 22.72
N LYS A 402 8.98 -5.90 23.10
CA LYS A 402 9.83 -6.77 22.29
C LYS A 402 9.61 -8.24 22.68
N ASP A 403 9.57 -9.14 21.69
CA ASP A 403 9.45 -10.60 21.86
C ASP A 403 8.24 -11.02 22.74
N GLY A 404 7.13 -10.29 22.65
CA GLY A 404 5.92 -10.53 23.42
C GLY A 404 5.97 -10.00 24.87
N LYS A 405 7.00 -9.25 25.21
CA LYS A 405 7.16 -8.66 26.56
C LYS A 405 7.03 -7.14 26.50
N LEU A 406 6.15 -6.62 27.32
CA LEU A 406 5.96 -5.19 27.55
C LEU A 406 6.68 -4.78 28.82
N ASN A 407 7.73 -3.99 28.68
CA ASN A 407 8.41 -3.36 29.81
C ASN A 407 7.82 -1.97 30.02
N ILE A 408 7.46 -1.65 31.25
CA ILE A 408 6.98 -0.36 31.70
C ILE A 408 8.08 0.27 32.54
N GLY A 409 8.46 1.48 32.20
CA GLY A 409 9.52 2.21 32.89
C GLY A 409 9.10 3.63 33.25
N ASP A 410 9.57 4.11 34.38
CA ASP A 410 9.35 5.48 34.86
C ASP A 410 7.88 5.92 34.85
N ALA A 411 6.96 4.97 35.12
CA ALA A 411 5.53 5.29 35.16
C ALA A 411 5.20 5.98 36.48
N ILE A 412 4.87 7.26 36.40
CA ILE A 412 4.60 8.12 37.57
C ILE A 412 3.18 8.66 37.45
N GLY A 413 2.43 8.61 38.57
CA GLY A 413 1.08 9.18 38.68
C GLY A 413 0.80 9.69 40.06
N ASN A 414 -0.26 10.49 40.22
CA ASN A 414 -0.70 11.03 41.50
C ASN A 414 -1.81 10.15 42.07
N VAL A 415 -1.70 9.82 43.34
CA VAL A 415 -2.69 9.02 44.06
C VAL A 415 -2.74 9.45 45.55
N TYR A 416 -3.92 9.65 46.07
CA TYR A 416 -4.14 10.00 47.48
C TYR A 416 -3.20 11.12 47.99
N ALA A 417 -3.20 12.25 47.29
CA ALA A 417 -2.34 13.43 47.52
C ALA A 417 -0.83 13.19 47.45
N GLY A 418 -0.36 11.96 47.23
CA GLY A 418 1.02 11.57 47.01
C GLY A 418 1.27 11.11 45.58
N GLN A 419 2.36 10.40 45.37
CA GLN A 419 2.77 9.86 44.09
C GLN A 419 2.94 8.34 44.11
N VAL A 420 2.68 7.72 42.97
CA VAL A 420 3.01 6.32 42.74
C VAL A 420 3.99 6.23 41.55
N ASN A 421 4.99 5.38 41.72
CA ASN A 421 5.93 5.03 40.66
C ASN A 421 5.83 3.54 40.38
N VAL A 422 5.69 3.15 39.12
CA VAL A 422 5.55 1.76 38.68
C VAL A 422 6.59 1.43 37.62
N ASN A 423 7.35 0.38 37.84
CA ASN A 423 8.27 -0.20 36.88
C ASN A 423 8.03 -1.69 36.76
N GLY A 424 8.20 -2.30 35.60
CA GLY A 424 8.09 -3.74 35.50
C GLY A 424 7.90 -4.27 34.11
N GLN A 425 7.48 -5.53 34.05
CA GLN A 425 7.32 -6.27 32.81
C GLN A 425 6.02 -7.07 32.83
N VAL A 426 5.36 -7.12 31.68
CA VAL A 426 4.18 -7.95 31.40
C VAL A 426 4.50 -8.82 30.18
N ASP A 427 4.33 -10.13 30.29
CA ASP A 427 4.31 -11.02 29.11
C ASP A 427 2.91 -10.98 28.50
N THR A 428 2.80 -10.47 27.28
CA THR A 428 1.47 -10.26 26.64
C THR A 428 0.82 -11.56 26.16
N ARG A 429 1.56 -12.67 26.13
CA ARG A 429 1.06 -13.99 25.71
C ARG A 429 0.52 -14.79 26.88
N THR A 430 1.30 -14.87 27.97
CA THR A 430 0.92 -15.59 29.19
C THR A 430 0.15 -14.73 30.17
N LYS A 431 0.19 -13.40 29.97
CA LYS A 431 -0.36 -12.36 30.85
C LYS A 431 0.31 -12.33 32.23
N ASP A 432 1.46 -12.97 32.38
CA ASP A 432 2.27 -12.88 33.58
C ASP A 432 2.85 -11.48 33.76
N PHE A 433 2.86 -10.98 34.97
CA PHE A 433 3.47 -9.69 35.27
C PHE A 433 4.40 -9.76 36.48
N LYS A 434 5.37 -8.85 36.46
CA LYS A 434 6.27 -8.52 37.56
C LYS A 434 6.39 -7.02 37.66
N LEU A 435 5.82 -6.40 38.71
CA LEU A 435 5.78 -4.95 38.87
C LEU A 435 6.44 -4.54 40.16
N GLU A 436 7.32 -3.56 40.11
CA GLU A 436 7.81 -2.83 41.28
C GLU A 436 6.95 -1.57 41.45
N ILE A 437 6.28 -1.44 42.59
CA ILE A 437 5.38 -0.33 42.88
C ILE A 437 5.92 0.41 44.07
N GLN A 438 6.11 1.71 43.95
CA GLN A 438 6.55 2.59 45.02
C GLN A 438 5.53 3.70 45.22
N GLY A 439 4.98 3.80 46.43
CA GLY A 439 4.20 4.95 46.83
C GLY A 439 5.04 5.92 47.66
N ILE A 440 4.84 7.21 47.48
CA ILE A 440 5.60 8.28 48.12
C ILE A 440 4.62 9.31 48.68
N ASP A 441 4.62 9.48 50.00
CA ASP A 441 3.88 10.49 50.73
C ASP A 441 2.37 10.51 50.44
N LEU A 442 1.77 9.31 50.30
CA LEU A 442 0.33 9.16 50.14
C LEU A 442 -0.38 9.54 51.43
N ASP A 443 -1.57 10.09 51.32
CA ASP A 443 -2.44 10.33 52.48
C ASP A 443 -2.95 8.99 53.02
N SER A 444 -2.39 8.56 54.15
CA SER A 444 -2.79 7.29 54.78
C SER A 444 -4.22 7.29 55.30
N SER A 445 -4.82 8.45 55.57
CA SER A 445 -6.21 8.55 56.04
C SER A 445 -7.22 8.05 55.02
N VAL A 446 -6.90 8.25 53.72
CA VAL A 446 -7.72 7.72 52.61
C VAL A 446 -7.63 6.19 52.53
N VAL A 447 -6.42 5.63 52.75
CA VAL A 447 -6.19 4.17 52.67
C VAL A 447 -6.77 3.44 53.87
N THR A 448 -6.79 4.06 55.06
CA THR A 448 -7.20 3.47 56.32
C THR A 448 -8.55 3.96 56.80
N GLU A 449 -9.37 4.54 55.92
CA GLU A 449 -10.70 5.08 56.25
C GLU A 449 -10.66 6.03 57.45
N THR A 450 -9.73 6.98 57.43
CA THR A 450 -9.52 8.01 58.46
C THR A 450 -8.98 7.52 59.84
N GLN A 451 -8.62 6.24 59.98
CA GLN A 451 -8.07 5.72 61.23
C GLN A 451 -6.61 6.14 61.48
N VAL A 452 -5.84 6.21 60.42
CA VAL A 452 -4.42 6.62 60.46
C VAL A 452 -4.20 7.83 59.56
N ASP A 453 -3.70 8.89 60.13
CA ASP A 453 -3.38 10.14 59.44
C ASP A 453 -1.85 10.35 59.46
N GLY A 454 -1.23 10.47 58.28
CA GLY A 454 0.18 10.71 58.10
C GLY A 454 0.67 10.32 56.69
N PRO A 455 1.84 10.80 56.25
CA PRO A 455 2.38 10.49 54.93
C PRO A 455 2.82 9.02 54.83
N LEU A 456 2.13 8.25 54.00
CA LEU A 456 2.43 6.85 53.72
C LEU A 456 3.37 6.70 52.54
N SER A 457 4.49 6.04 52.74
CA SER A 457 5.36 5.58 51.68
C SER A 457 5.53 4.07 51.75
N PHE A 458 5.55 3.42 50.58
CA PHE A 458 5.75 1.98 50.47
C PHE A 458 6.56 1.58 49.24
N LYS A 459 7.17 0.42 49.30
CA LYS A 459 7.77 -0.24 48.15
C LYS A 459 7.33 -1.70 48.14
N MET A 460 6.77 -2.17 47.02
CA MET A 460 6.23 -3.51 46.86
C MET A 460 6.64 -4.11 45.53
N LEU A 461 6.98 -5.39 45.53
CA LEU A 461 7.10 -6.21 44.33
C LEU A 461 5.82 -7.03 44.20
N ALA A 462 5.10 -6.83 43.08
CA ALA A 462 3.90 -7.62 42.74
C ALA A 462 4.21 -8.58 41.59
N ILE A 463 3.80 -9.84 41.75
CA ILE A 463 3.99 -10.89 40.73
C ILE A 463 2.67 -11.65 40.60
N GLY A 464 2.24 -11.94 39.39
CA GLY A 464 0.99 -12.68 39.14
C GLY A 464 0.65 -12.81 37.69
N THR A 465 -0.57 -13.26 37.43
CA THR A 465 -1.19 -13.26 36.10
C THR A 465 -2.41 -12.35 36.08
N ALA A 466 -2.64 -11.63 35.00
CA ALA A 466 -3.72 -10.64 34.92
C ALA A 466 -5.12 -11.26 35.05
N ASP A 467 -5.30 -12.53 34.65
CA ASP A 467 -6.62 -13.18 34.59
C ASP A 467 -7.04 -13.86 35.91
N ALA A 468 -6.15 -14.03 36.89
CA ALA A 468 -6.39 -15.00 37.95
C ALA A 468 -6.68 -14.41 39.34
N GLY A 469 -6.63 -13.11 39.54
CA GLY A 469 -6.68 -12.56 40.91
C GLY A 469 -5.57 -13.10 41.83
N SER A 470 -4.61 -13.85 41.24
CA SER A 470 -3.54 -14.62 41.91
C SER A 470 -2.31 -13.80 42.23
N ALA A 471 -2.38 -12.48 42.10
CA ALA A 471 -1.24 -11.63 42.36
C ALA A 471 -0.72 -11.83 43.79
N THR A 472 0.56 -12.14 43.90
CA THR A 472 1.28 -12.13 45.16
C THR A 472 2.11 -10.86 45.26
N GLY A 473 2.31 -10.36 46.47
CA GLY A 473 3.10 -9.15 46.68
C GLY A 473 3.88 -9.22 47.98
N ALA A 474 5.06 -8.61 47.98
CA ALA A 474 5.86 -8.45 49.18
C ALA A 474 6.55 -7.09 49.16
N GLY A 475 6.64 -6.44 50.32
CA GLY A 475 7.24 -5.13 50.39
C GLY A 475 7.37 -4.60 51.81
N SER A 476 7.67 -3.32 51.89
CA SER A 476 7.75 -2.59 53.16
C SER A 476 6.97 -1.29 53.06
N PHE A 477 6.50 -0.81 54.16
CA PHE A 477 5.82 0.47 54.26
C PHE A 477 6.34 1.30 55.41
N ARG A 478 6.13 2.58 55.33
CA ARG A 478 6.38 3.55 56.40
C ARG A 478 5.32 4.64 56.35
N ILE A 479 4.73 4.95 57.51
CA ILE A 479 3.92 6.15 57.72
C ILE A 479 4.77 7.12 58.54
N GLY A 480 4.89 8.36 58.12
CA GLY A 480 5.61 9.40 58.85
C GLY A 480 4.91 9.81 60.13
N GLU A 481 5.24 10.97 60.65
CA GLU A 481 4.60 11.52 61.86
C GLU A 481 3.11 11.77 61.58
N GLY A 482 2.26 11.37 62.54
CA GLY A 482 0.82 11.43 62.36
C GLY A 482 0.04 11.05 63.62
N LYS A 483 -1.25 10.68 63.38
CA LYS A 483 -2.18 10.26 64.45
C LYS A 483 -2.86 8.95 64.08
N TYR A 484 -3.04 8.09 65.08
CA TYR A 484 -3.95 6.95 65.00
C TYR A 484 -5.18 7.31 65.83
N MET A 485 -6.30 7.55 65.16
CA MET A 485 -7.46 8.22 65.77
C MET A 485 -7.05 9.57 66.39
N MET A 486 -6.93 9.63 67.73
CA MET A 486 -6.50 10.83 68.46
C MET A 486 -5.07 10.72 69.02
N LEU A 487 -4.45 9.54 68.96
CA LEU A 487 -3.16 9.25 69.58
C LEU A 487 -2.00 9.60 68.61
N PRO A 488 -1.09 10.51 68.94
CA PRO A 488 0.03 10.88 68.09
C PRO A 488 1.09 9.77 68.07
N PHE A 489 1.68 9.57 66.90
CA PHE A 489 2.86 8.72 66.69
C PHE A 489 3.94 9.46 65.90
N ARG A 490 5.20 9.04 66.05
CA ARG A 490 6.33 9.57 65.26
C ARG A 490 6.54 8.84 63.95
N SER A 491 6.29 7.52 63.96
CA SER A 491 6.30 6.73 62.74
C SER A 491 5.68 5.35 62.94
N ILE A 492 5.10 4.81 61.87
CA ILE A 492 4.72 3.41 61.76
C ILE A 492 5.48 2.81 60.60
N LYS A 493 6.13 1.67 60.79
CA LYS A 493 6.82 0.97 59.69
C LYS A 493 6.68 -0.54 59.86
N GLY A 494 6.67 -1.25 58.71
CA GLY A 494 6.52 -2.70 58.72
C GLY A 494 6.70 -3.31 57.35
N SER A 495 6.41 -4.59 57.28
CA SER A 495 6.38 -5.35 56.02
C SER A 495 4.93 -5.58 55.60
N ILE A 496 4.68 -5.59 54.33
CA ILE A 496 3.39 -5.90 53.71
C ILE A 496 3.57 -7.11 52.80
N THR A 497 2.68 -8.08 52.89
CA THR A 497 2.58 -9.19 51.94
C THR A 497 1.15 -9.34 51.47
N ARG A 498 0.95 -9.69 50.20
CA ARG A 498 -0.34 -10.06 49.63
C ARG A 498 -0.26 -11.49 49.12
N GLN A 499 -1.16 -12.35 49.56
CA GLN A 499 -1.27 -13.72 49.07
C GLN A 499 -2.72 -14.20 49.16
N GLN A 500 -3.25 -14.79 48.07
CA GLN A 500 -4.61 -15.32 47.99
C GLN A 500 -5.70 -14.31 48.42
N GLY A 501 -5.60 -13.05 47.95
CA GLY A 501 -6.57 -12.00 48.29
C GLY A 501 -6.54 -11.55 49.74
N LYS A 502 -5.45 -11.78 50.47
CA LYS A 502 -5.25 -11.30 51.83
C LYS A 502 -4.01 -10.45 51.94
N PHE A 503 -4.12 -9.33 52.62
CA PHE A 503 -2.97 -8.52 53.00
C PHE A 503 -2.57 -8.88 54.43
N ALA A 504 -1.29 -9.12 54.66
CA ALA A 504 -0.72 -9.28 55.97
C ALA A 504 0.34 -8.20 56.21
N PHE A 505 0.20 -7.49 57.28
CA PHE A 505 1.13 -6.50 57.77
C PHE A 505 1.87 -7.10 58.96
N SER A 506 3.20 -7.25 58.82
CA SER A 506 4.03 -7.91 59.83
C SER A 506 5.18 -7.03 60.24
N ASN A 507 5.79 -7.36 61.37
CA ASN A 507 6.91 -6.60 61.94
C ASN A 507 6.58 -5.11 62.05
N ILE A 508 5.32 -4.81 62.41
CA ILE A 508 4.86 -3.43 62.53
C ILE A 508 5.46 -2.86 63.81
N ARG A 509 6.26 -1.80 63.63
CA ARG A 509 6.81 -1.01 64.72
C ARG A 509 6.17 0.37 64.72
N ILE A 510 5.49 0.70 65.79
CA ILE A 510 4.89 2.00 66.05
C ILE A 510 5.78 2.75 67.05
N ALA A 511 6.35 3.86 66.65
CA ALA A 511 7.16 4.72 67.51
C ALA A 511 6.30 5.90 67.96
N THR A 512 6.24 6.11 69.27
CA THR A 512 5.56 7.24 69.91
C THR A 512 6.54 8.12 70.69
N ALA A 513 6.04 9.18 71.31
CA ALA A 513 6.85 10.03 72.16
C ALA A 513 7.33 9.30 73.45
N VAL A 514 6.61 8.26 73.92
CA VAL A 514 6.89 7.57 75.15
C VAL A 514 7.45 6.15 75.03
N GLY A 515 7.57 5.64 73.78
CA GLY A 515 8.15 4.32 73.49
C GLY A 515 7.75 3.76 72.14
N SER A 516 8.07 2.47 71.90
CA SER A 516 7.71 1.77 70.67
C SER A 516 6.96 0.49 70.96
N PHE A 517 6.03 0.12 70.08
CA PHE A 517 5.19 -1.08 70.15
C PHE A 517 5.41 -1.91 68.88
N ASP A 518 5.43 -3.22 69.00
CA ASP A 518 5.50 -4.16 67.88
C ASP A 518 4.18 -4.94 67.76
N THR A 519 3.63 -5.10 66.53
CA THR A 519 2.38 -5.80 66.26
C THR A 519 2.34 -6.44 64.89
N ASN A 520 1.33 -7.26 64.60
CA ASN A 520 1.03 -7.84 63.29
C ASN A 520 -0.48 -7.76 63.03
N ILE A 521 -0.87 -7.49 61.79
CA ILE A 521 -2.26 -7.34 61.38
C ILE A 521 -2.49 -8.15 60.11
N ILE A 522 -3.60 -8.86 60.02
CA ILE A 522 -4.05 -9.54 58.80
C ILE A 522 -5.40 -8.95 58.41
N VAL A 523 -5.49 -8.45 57.20
CA VAL A 523 -6.71 -7.89 56.62
C VAL A 523 -7.12 -8.74 55.43
N LYS A 524 -8.38 -9.12 55.33
CA LYS A 524 -8.95 -9.78 54.15
C LYS A 524 -9.41 -8.72 53.16
N GLU A 525 -9.25 -8.96 51.87
CA GLU A 525 -9.64 -8.02 50.77
C GLU A 525 -11.16 -7.71 50.75
N ASN A 526 -11.99 -8.56 51.35
CA ASN A 526 -13.46 -8.40 51.38
C ASN A 526 -14.01 -8.02 52.76
N GLY A 527 -13.30 -7.23 53.51
CA GLY A 527 -13.77 -6.61 54.76
C GLY A 527 -13.63 -7.48 55.98
#